data_fd06977c2fe80dc20fcce38462b036ed
#
_entry.id   fd06977c2fe80dc20fcce38462b036ed
#
_cell.length_a   1.000
_cell.length_b   1.000
_cell.length_c   1.000
_cell.angle_alpha   90.00
_cell.angle_beta   90.00
_cell.angle_gamma   90.00
#
_symmetry.space_group_name_H-M   'P 1'
#
loop_
_entity.id
_entity.type
_entity.pdbx_description
1 polymer ?
#
loop_
_entity_poly.entity_id
_entity_poly.type
_entity_poly.pdbx_seq_one_letter_code
_entity_poly.pdbx_strand_id
1 'polypeptide(L)'
;MKKNVFALSFALYLALLPSISHATCTLTGVIVRVTAYDASYTTVGGYIYFRTSSLASYYYYVSTNDKDMVSNAIAYMNTGRSTTIQGNTTACPAVPAAGGSASLGSLNYMYNP
;
A
#
# COMPACT_ATOMS: atom_id res chain seq x y z
N MET A 1 45.37 -14.99 -18.19
CA MET A 1 45.03 -14.86 -16.78
C MET A 1 44.40 -13.50 -16.43
N LYS A 2 44.85 -12.40 -17.02
CA LYS A 2 44.27 -11.07 -16.76
C LYS A 2 42.80 -10.96 -17.19
N LYS A 3 42.35 -11.68 -18.22
CA LYS A 3 40.97 -11.65 -18.69
C LYS A 3 39.96 -12.25 -17.70
N ASN A 4 40.36 -13.28 -16.94
CA ASN A 4 39.47 -13.92 -15.97
C ASN A 4 39.24 -13.06 -14.74
N VAL A 5 40.24 -12.32 -14.29
CA VAL A 5 40.14 -11.40 -13.15
C VAL A 5 39.21 -10.24 -13.47
N PHE A 6 39.27 -9.72 -14.70
CA PHE A 6 38.42 -8.62 -15.15
C PHE A 6 36.95 -9.03 -15.22
N ALA A 7 36.65 -10.22 -15.75
CA ALA A 7 35.30 -10.74 -15.84
C ALA A 7 34.69 -10.97 -14.43
N LEU A 8 35.50 -11.45 -13.48
CA LEU A 8 35.03 -11.64 -12.09
C LEU A 8 34.68 -10.32 -11.41
N SER A 9 35.47 -9.28 -11.59
CA SER A 9 35.20 -7.95 -11.05
C SER A 9 33.92 -7.36 -11.60
N PHE A 10 33.64 -7.54 -12.89
CA PHE A 10 32.42 -7.04 -13.53
C PHE A 10 31.17 -7.77 -12.99
N ALA A 11 31.23 -9.08 -12.83
CA ALA A 11 30.13 -9.86 -12.29
C ALA A 11 29.82 -9.45 -10.84
N LEU A 12 30.85 -9.19 -10.03
CA LEU A 12 30.68 -8.73 -8.65
C LEU A 12 30.04 -7.34 -8.60
N TYR A 13 30.41 -6.44 -9.50
CA TYR A 13 29.82 -5.11 -9.60
C TYR A 13 28.31 -5.17 -9.92
N LEU A 14 27.90 -6.01 -10.85
CA LEU A 14 26.48 -6.20 -11.19
C LEU A 14 25.68 -6.77 -10.02
N ALA A 15 26.25 -7.66 -9.23
CA ALA A 15 25.60 -8.22 -8.05
C ALA A 15 25.41 -7.20 -6.92
N LEU A 16 26.22 -6.14 -6.89
CA LEU A 16 26.12 -5.07 -5.89
C LEU A 16 25.21 -3.92 -6.32
N LEU A 17 24.75 -3.90 -7.56
CA LEU A 17 23.79 -2.89 -8.00
C LEU A 17 22.47 -3.06 -7.24
N PRO A 18 21.94 -1.97 -6.62
CA PRO A 18 20.67 -2.08 -5.93
C PRO A 18 19.59 -2.46 -6.95
N SER A 19 18.80 -3.45 -6.60
CA SER A 19 17.63 -3.78 -7.40
C SER A 19 16.69 -2.57 -7.39
N ILE A 20 16.30 -2.10 -8.58
CA ILE A 20 15.33 -1.01 -8.74
C ILE A 20 13.93 -1.59 -8.54
N SER A 21 13.69 -2.29 -7.46
CA SER A 21 12.35 -2.69 -7.10
C SER A 21 11.77 -1.61 -6.19
N HIS A 22 10.74 -0.92 -6.65
CA HIS A 22 9.91 -0.11 -5.80
C HIS A 22 9.14 -1.06 -4.88
N ALA A 23 9.72 -1.38 -3.70
CA ALA A 23 9.00 -2.14 -2.71
C ALA A 23 7.82 -1.30 -2.23
N THR A 24 6.64 -1.67 -2.65
CA THR A 24 5.38 -1.09 -2.20
C THR A 24 4.74 -2.04 -1.19
N CYS A 25 3.95 -1.50 -0.28
CA CYS A 25 3.22 -2.33 0.67
C CYS A 25 1.90 -2.79 0.06
N THR A 26 1.75 -4.09 -0.09
CA THR A 26 0.50 -4.73 -0.54
C THR A 26 0.00 -5.64 0.57
N LEU A 27 -1.23 -5.41 1.01
CA LEU A 27 -1.87 -6.18 2.06
C LEU A 27 -3.28 -6.59 1.64
N THR A 28 -3.73 -7.71 2.19
CA THR A 28 -5.10 -8.20 1.98
C THR A 28 -5.84 -8.15 3.30
N GLY A 29 -7.03 -7.58 3.29
CA GLY A 29 -7.86 -7.45 4.48
C GLY A 29 -9.28 -7.09 4.14
N VAL A 30 -10.10 -6.83 5.15
CA VAL A 30 -11.50 -6.43 5.00
C VAL A 30 -11.61 -4.94 5.29
N ILE A 31 -12.21 -4.19 4.37
CA ILE A 31 -12.46 -2.77 4.57
C ILE A 31 -13.53 -2.63 5.66
N VAL A 32 -13.22 -1.88 6.71
CA VAL A 32 -14.09 -1.72 7.87
C VAL A 32 -14.67 -0.32 8.02
N ARG A 33 -14.04 0.67 7.42
CA ARG A 33 -14.52 2.05 7.46
C ARG A 33 -14.00 2.82 6.26
N VAL A 34 -14.85 3.66 5.70
CA VAL A 34 -14.47 4.61 4.66
C VAL A 34 -14.93 5.99 5.13
N THR A 35 -14.01 6.94 5.15
CA THR A 35 -14.31 8.35 5.43
C THR A 35 -14.12 9.13 4.15
N ALA A 36 -15.16 9.80 3.68
CA ALA A 36 -15.11 10.67 2.50
C ALA A 36 -15.10 12.12 2.94
N TYR A 37 -14.29 12.94 2.25
CA TYR A 37 -14.20 14.38 2.51
C TYR A 37 -14.60 15.18 1.29
N ASP A 38 -15.17 16.34 1.55
CA ASP A 38 -15.43 17.32 0.50
C ASP A 38 -14.13 18.00 0.07
N ALA A 39 -13.98 18.25 -1.23
CA ALA A 39 -12.78 18.88 -1.79
C ALA A 39 -12.54 20.30 -1.23
N SER A 40 -13.59 20.99 -0.78
CA SER A 40 -13.45 22.31 -0.13
C SER A 40 -12.91 22.22 1.28
N TYR A 41 -12.99 21.06 1.91
CA TYR A 41 -12.54 20.85 3.29
C TYR A 41 -11.06 20.48 3.37
N THR A 42 -10.58 19.60 2.48
CA THR A 42 -9.20 19.09 2.49
C THR A 42 -8.79 18.62 1.10
N THR A 43 -7.48 18.53 0.87
CA THR A 43 -6.91 17.93 -0.35
C THR A 43 -7.02 16.41 -0.38
N VAL A 44 -7.30 15.77 0.74
CA VAL A 44 -7.53 14.34 0.84
C VAL A 44 -9.00 14.06 0.53
N GLY A 45 -9.28 13.19 -0.44
CA GLY A 45 -10.64 12.81 -0.81
C GLY A 45 -11.27 11.83 0.16
N GLY A 46 -10.48 11.04 0.85
CA GLY A 46 -10.98 10.09 1.83
C GLY A 46 -9.90 9.22 2.42
N TYR A 47 -10.26 8.55 3.49
CA TYR A 47 -9.44 7.51 4.13
C TYR A 47 -10.16 6.17 4.08
N ILE A 48 -9.42 5.13 3.73
CA ILE A 48 -9.92 3.77 3.69
C ILE A 48 -9.23 2.99 4.78
N TYR A 49 -10.00 2.51 5.76
CA TYR A 49 -9.53 1.71 6.87
C TYR A 49 -9.85 0.25 6.62
N PHE A 50 -8.88 -0.63 6.77
CA PHE A 50 -9.08 -2.05 6.61
C PHE A 50 -8.34 -2.83 7.69
N ARG A 51 -8.76 -4.05 7.90
CA ARG A 51 -8.24 -4.92 8.94
C ARG A 51 -7.71 -6.20 8.32
N THR A 52 -6.43 -6.50 8.58
CA THR A 52 -5.78 -7.72 8.10
C THR A 52 -5.97 -8.88 9.08
N SER A 53 -6.20 -8.57 10.35
CA SER A 53 -6.49 -9.52 11.42
C SER A 53 -7.34 -8.84 12.48
N SER A 54 -7.76 -9.56 13.51
CA SER A 54 -8.53 -8.97 14.62
C SER A 54 -7.78 -7.86 15.35
N LEU A 55 -6.45 -7.81 15.25
CA LEU A 55 -5.61 -6.88 16.01
C LEU A 55 -4.93 -5.82 15.15
N ALA A 56 -4.81 -6.03 13.83
CA ALA A 56 -4.06 -5.15 12.94
C ALA A 56 -4.98 -4.36 12.00
N SER A 57 -4.96 -3.05 12.15
CA SER A 57 -5.70 -2.11 11.29
C SER A 57 -4.73 -1.21 10.54
N TYR A 58 -5.08 -0.89 9.32
CA TYR A 58 -4.30 -0.01 8.45
C TYR A 58 -5.22 0.96 7.74
N TYR A 59 -4.66 2.05 7.22
CA TYR A 59 -5.44 2.99 6.43
C TYR A 59 -4.63 3.55 5.27
N TYR A 60 -5.33 3.88 4.20
CA TYR A 60 -4.81 4.60 3.03
C TYR A 60 -5.57 5.89 2.85
N TYR A 61 -4.94 6.86 2.24
CA TYR A 61 -5.65 8.05 1.80
C TYR A 61 -5.78 8.07 0.27
N VAL A 62 -6.84 8.68 -0.18
CA VAL A 62 -7.18 8.86 -1.59
C VAL A 62 -7.24 10.35 -1.87
N SER A 63 -6.66 10.81 -2.99
CA SER A 63 -6.71 12.22 -3.35
C SER A 63 -8.13 12.65 -3.75
N THR A 64 -8.40 13.96 -3.70
CA THR A 64 -9.70 14.51 -4.11
C THR A 64 -10.03 14.27 -5.58
N ASN A 65 -9.02 14.00 -6.41
CA ASN A 65 -9.21 13.70 -7.83
C ASN A 65 -9.66 12.26 -8.09
N ASP A 66 -9.57 11.38 -7.10
CA ASP A 66 -9.84 9.95 -7.25
C ASP A 66 -11.09 9.52 -6.48
N LYS A 67 -12.17 10.28 -6.62
CA LYS A 67 -13.44 10.00 -5.93
C LYS A 67 -14.00 8.61 -6.22
N ASP A 68 -13.74 8.07 -7.41
CA ASP A 68 -14.18 6.72 -7.77
C ASP A 68 -13.57 5.65 -6.87
N MET A 69 -12.35 5.87 -6.38
CA MET A 69 -11.71 4.94 -5.45
C MET A 69 -12.44 4.88 -4.11
N VAL A 70 -12.99 6.01 -3.65
CA VAL A 70 -13.79 6.05 -2.42
C VAL A 70 -15.08 5.27 -2.62
N SER A 71 -15.77 5.46 -3.75
CA SER A 71 -17.00 4.73 -4.08
C SER A 71 -16.73 3.22 -4.19
N ASN A 72 -15.64 2.83 -4.82
CA ASN A 72 -15.24 1.43 -4.93
C ASN A 72 -14.94 0.82 -3.55
N ALA A 73 -14.29 1.56 -2.67
CA ALA A 73 -14.01 1.11 -1.30
C ALA A 73 -15.31 0.86 -0.52
N ILE A 74 -16.30 1.74 -0.66
CA ILE A 74 -17.61 1.57 -0.03
C ILE A 74 -18.29 0.30 -0.55
N ALA A 75 -18.24 0.06 -1.87
CA ALA A 75 -18.77 -1.14 -2.46
C ALA A 75 -18.10 -2.41 -1.93
N TYR A 76 -16.78 -2.42 -1.84
CA TYR A 76 -16.02 -3.55 -1.29
C TYR A 76 -16.30 -3.75 0.20
N MET A 77 -16.44 -2.67 0.96
CA MET A 77 -16.81 -2.75 2.37
C MET A 77 -18.17 -3.45 2.55
N ASN A 78 -19.13 -3.10 1.71
CA ASN A 78 -20.47 -3.66 1.77
C ASN A 78 -20.52 -5.15 1.41
N THR A 79 -19.57 -5.66 0.63
CA THR A 79 -19.49 -7.10 0.33
C THR A 79 -18.92 -7.90 1.49
N GLY A 80 -18.16 -7.28 2.40
CA GLY A 80 -17.46 -7.97 3.49
C GLY A 80 -16.36 -8.91 3.05
N ARG A 81 -16.00 -8.90 1.77
CA ARG A 81 -14.94 -9.78 1.22
C ARG A 81 -13.57 -9.20 1.44
N SER A 82 -12.57 -10.08 1.40
CA SER A 82 -11.18 -9.65 1.41
C SER A 82 -10.87 -8.82 0.18
N THR A 83 -10.15 -7.73 0.40
CA THR A 83 -9.71 -6.80 -0.65
C THR A 83 -8.20 -6.70 -0.57
N THR A 84 -7.53 -6.78 -1.71
CA THR A 84 -6.09 -6.55 -1.79
C THR A 84 -5.84 -5.09 -2.10
N ILE A 85 -4.98 -4.46 -1.30
CA ILE A 85 -4.76 -3.02 -1.31
C ILE A 85 -3.25 -2.77 -1.37
N GLN A 86 -2.82 -1.89 -2.26
CA GLN A 86 -1.44 -1.44 -2.35
C GLN A 86 -1.36 0.06 -2.12
N GLY A 87 -0.52 0.46 -1.18
CA GLY A 87 -0.16 1.85 -0.95
C GLY A 87 1.19 2.21 -1.55
N ASN A 88 1.54 3.49 -1.49
CA ASN A 88 2.78 4.00 -2.06
C ASN A 88 3.95 4.04 -1.06
N THR A 89 3.79 3.51 0.14
CA THR A 89 4.91 3.38 1.09
C THR A 89 5.97 2.43 0.54
N THR A 90 7.24 2.74 0.80
CA THR A 90 8.36 1.93 0.30
C THR A 90 8.46 0.55 0.95
N ALA A 91 7.89 0.41 2.14
CA ALA A 91 7.84 -0.87 2.86
C ALA A 91 6.58 -0.91 3.74
N CYS A 92 6.13 -2.11 4.07
CA CYS A 92 5.05 -2.26 5.03
C CYS A 92 5.50 -1.78 6.41
N PRO A 93 4.70 -0.94 7.09
CA PRO A 93 4.99 -0.54 8.46
C PRO A 93 4.91 -1.74 9.39
N ALA A 94 5.51 -1.60 10.58
CA ALA A 94 5.35 -2.60 11.64
C ALA A 94 3.87 -2.79 11.97
N VAL A 95 3.49 -4.00 12.35
CA VAL A 95 2.12 -4.31 12.77
C VAL A 95 1.74 -3.37 13.92
N PRO A 96 0.65 -2.59 13.79
CA PRO A 96 0.25 -1.68 14.85
C PRO A 96 -0.20 -2.44 16.11
N ALA A 97 -0.07 -1.80 17.26
CA ALA A 97 -0.59 -2.33 18.51
C ALA A 97 -2.12 -2.50 18.43
N ALA A 98 -2.66 -3.40 19.25
CA ALA A 98 -4.10 -3.62 19.32
C ALA A 98 -4.85 -2.30 19.55
N GLY A 99 -5.84 -2.01 18.71
CA GLY A 99 -6.59 -0.76 18.75
C GLY A 99 -5.94 0.41 18.03
N GLY A 100 -4.69 0.25 17.55
CA GLY A 100 -3.99 1.26 16.74
C GLY A 100 -4.18 1.07 15.26
N SER A 101 -3.67 2.03 14.48
CA SER A 101 -3.69 1.98 13.01
C SER A 101 -2.36 2.48 12.45
N ALA A 102 -1.92 1.89 11.36
CA ALA A 102 -0.72 2.31 10.64
C ALA A 102 -1.08 2.86 9.26
N SER A 103 -0.42 3.95 8.87
CA SER A 103 -0.61 4.55 7.55
C SER A 103 0.18 3.81 6.49
N LEU A 104 -0.46 3.54 5.37
CA LEU A 104 0.16 2.95 4.19
C LEU A 104 0.31 3.97 3.05
N GLY A 105 0.12 5.25 3.37
CA GLY A 105 0.30 6.34 2.43
C GLY A 105 -0.87 6.52 1.47
N SER A 106 -0.55 6.94 0.26
CA SER A 106 -1.53 7.10 -0.81
C SER A 106 -1.88 5.75 -1.42
N LEU A 107 -3.14 5.60 -1.76
CA LEU A 107 -3.63 4.39 -2.41
C LEU A 107 -3.14 4.33 -3.88
N ASN A 108 -2.48 3.25 -4.25
CA ASN A 108 -2.12 2.96 -5.64
C ASN A 108 -3.26 2.20 -6.34
N TYR A 109 -3.68 1.10 -5.76
CA TYR A 109 -4.81 0.33 -6.28
C TYR A 109 -5.41 -0.54 -5.18
N MET A 110 -6.63 -0.99 -5.43
CA MET A 110 -7.29 -2.03 -4.66
C MET A 110 -8.11 -2.91 -5.61
N TYR A 111 -8.24 -4.18 -5.27
CA TYR A 111 -9.13 -5.08 -6.00
C TYR A 111 -9.69 -6.14 -5.05
N ASN A 112 -10.85 -6.64 -5.42
CA ASN A 112 -11.54 -7.70 -4.70
C ASN A 112 -11.32 -9.01 -5.48
N PRO A 113 -10.50 -9.91 -4.95
CA PRO A 113 -10.20 -11.18 -5.63
C PRO A 113 -11.41 -12.13 -5.70
#